data_508d25097088627abddc27b9578ac935
#
_entry.id   508d25097088627abddc27b9578ac935
#
_cell.length_a   1.000
_cell.length_b   1.000
_cell.length_c   1.000
_cell.angle_alpha   90.00
_cell.angle_beta   90.00
_cell.angle_gamma   90.00
#
_symmetry.space_group_name_H-M   'P 1'
#
loop_
_entity.id
_entity.type
_entity.pdbx_description
1 polymer ?
#
loop_
_entity_poly.entity_id
_entity_poly.type
_entity_poly.pdbx_seq_one_letter_code
_entity_poly.pdbx_strand_id
1 'polypeptide(L)'
;YIPENLTDLGLPFDAPPGDPKRLLELKTARAAQSLIHASQREGLSLYGISGYRSYERQKELYRGSPYVAPPGASEHQSGLALDLSCPRVGLQLTEAFAYTPEGLWLAANASLFGFILRYPKNKEELTGVPYEPWHIRYVTRPLAAFLSLTGQTLEEYHALSSSYAGSS
;
A
#
# COMPACT_ATOMS: atom_id res chain seq x y z
N TYR A 1 -2.34 6.92 17.46
CA TYR A 1 -0.93 6.72 17.10
C TYR A 1 -0.54 7.67 15.96
N ILE A 2 0.50 8.43 16.17
CA ILE A 2 1.12 9.27 15.14
C ILE A 2 2.48 8.65 14.84
N PRO A 3 2.74 8.24 13.58
CA PRO A 3 4.02 7.65 13.23
C PRO A 3 5.17 8.65 13.48
N GLU A 4 6.26 8.15 14.00
CA GLU A 4 7.50 8.89 14.06
C GLU A 4 8.23 8.78 12.71
N ASN A 5 9.07 9.75 12.38
CA ASN A 5 9.91 9.73 11.17
C ASN A 5 9.13 9.70 9.84
N LEU A 6 8.03 10.42 9.75
CA LEU A 6 7.35 10.66 8.46
C LEU A 6 8.26 11.49 7.55
N THR A 7 8.47 11.01 6.33
CA THR A 7 9.47 11.55 5.40
C THR A 7 8.92 11.64 3.98
N ASP A 8 9.26 12.72 3.28
CA ASP A 8 9.09 12.86 1.83
C ASP A 8 10.48 12.75 1.17
N LEU A 9 10.72 11.71 0.39
CA LEU A 9 11.97 11.49 -0.33
C LEU A 9 11.94 12.03 -1.77
N GLY A 10 10.96 12.87 -2.11
CA GLY A 10 10.86 13.46 -3.45
C GLY A 10 10.44 12.48 -4.54
N LEU A 11 9.67 11.45 -4.20
CA LEU A 11 9.15 10.50 -5.17
C LEU A 11 8.18 11.18 -6.15
N PRO A 12 8.01 10.64 -7.37
CA PRO A 12 6.91 11.06 -8.24
C PRO A 12 5.58 10.91 -7.52
N PHE A 13 4.83 12.01 -7.38
CA PHE A 13 3.59 12.04 -6.62
C PHE A 13 2.59 12.99 -7.27
N ASP A 14 1.32 12.59 -7.28
CA ASP A 14 0.22 13.45 -7.71
C ASP A 14 -0.25 14.33 -6.54
N ALA A 15 0.69 15.08 -5.98
CA ALA A 15 0.45 16.04 -4.92
C ALA A 15 1.62 17.03 -4.87
N PRO A 16 1.38 18.30 -4.52
CA PRO A 16 2.45 19.30 -4.44
C PRO A 16 3.38 19.03 -3.25
N PRO A 17 4.64 19.53 -3.33
CA PRO A 17 5.55 19.48 -2.18
C PRO A 17 4.90 20.07 -0.93
N GLY A 18 5.10 19.39 0.22
CA GLY A 18 4.49 19.80 1.49
C GLY A 18 3.13 19.17 1.78
N ASP A 19 2.48 18.54 0.79
CA ASP A 19 1.24 17.82 1.04
C ASP A 19 1.52 16.57 1.89
N PRO A 20 0.77 16.35 3.01
CA PRO A 20 0.95 15.16 3.85
C PRO A 20 0.79 13.82 3.12
N LYS A 21 0.07 13.77 2.00
CA LYS A 21 -0.05 12.57 1.16
C LYS A 21 1.31 12.04 0.67
N ARG A 22 2.31 12.91 0.59
CA ARG A 22 3.66 12.57 0.12
C ARG A 22 4.50 11.89 1.19
N LEU A 23 4.04 11.89 2.44
CA LEU A 23 4.80 11.37 3.58
C LEU A 23 4.59 9.86 3.74
N LEU A 24 5.66 9.18 4.08
CA LEU A 24 5.69 7.77 4.49
C LEU A 24 6.62 7.63 5.70
N GLU A 25 6.44 6.59 6.46
CA GLU A 25 7.42 6.19 7.48
C GLU A 25 8.76 5.94 6.76
N LEU A 26 9.88 6.29 7.40
CA LEU A 26 11.19 6.36 6.72
C LEU A 26 11.60 5.07 6.00
N LYS A 27 11.44 3.91 6.62
CA LYS A 27 11.80 2.63 5.99
C LYS A 27 10.89 2.34 4.80
N THR A 28 9.61 2.64 4.93
CA THR A 28 8.62 2.52 3.85
C THR A 28 8.95 3.47 2.70
N ALA A 29 9.32 4.71 3.00
CA ALA A 29 9.72 5.69 2.00
C ALA A 29 10.96 5.23 1.21
N ARG A 30 11.96 4.68 1.89
CA ARG A 30 13.16 4.12 1.24
C ARG A 30 12.84 2.93 0.35
N ALA A 31 11.98 2.03 0.83
CA ALA A 31 11.53 0.88 0.05
C ALA A 31 10.74 1.32 -1.19
N ALA A 32 9.85 2.30 -1.04
CA ALA A 32 9.09 2.88 -2.15
C ALA A 32 10.02 3.56 -3.18
N GLN A 33 11.04 4.26 -2.73
CA GLN A 33 12.06 4.86 -3.60
C GLN A 33 12.76 3.80 -4.45
N SER A 34 13.19 2.71 -3.85
CA SER A 34 13.83 1.59 -4.57
C SER A 34 12.88 0.95 -5.58
N LEU A 35 11.62 0.75 -5.21
CA LEU A 35 10.58 0.19 -6.07
C LEU A 35 10.33 1.09 -7.29
N ILE A 36 10.12 2.38 -7.07
CA ILE A 36 9.84 3.34 -8.15
C ILE A 36 11.05 3.48 -9.08
N HIS A 37 12.27 3.55 -8.54
CA HIS A 37 13.49 3.57 -9.36
C HIS A 37 13.62 2.32 -10.23
N ALA A 38 13.31 1.14 -9.69
CA ALA A 38 13.33 -0.11 -10.46
C ALA A 38 12.31 -0.09 -11.60
N SER A 39 11.10 0.42 -11.34
CA SER A 39 10.07 0.58 -12.37
C SER A 39 10.50 1.53 -13.49
N GLN A 40 11.16 2.64 -13.12
CA GLN A 40 11.66 3.61 -14.10
C GLN A 40 12.72 3.00 -15.02
N ARG A 41 13.57 2.10 -14.51
CA ARG A 41 14.54 1.38 -15.35
C ARG A 41 13.88 0.47 -16.38
N GLU A 42 12.64 0.05 -16.14
CA GLU A 42 11.81 -0.70 -17.10
C GLU A 42 10.99 0.21 -18.03
N GLY A 43 11.19 1.52 -17.96
CA GLY A 43 10.44 2.49 -18.75
C GLY A 43 9.02 2.76 -18.26
N LEU A 44 8.72 2.42 -17.01
CA LEU A 44 7.39 2.57 -16.43
C LEU A 44 7.28 3.86 -15.62
N SER A 45 6.06 4.37 -15.46
CA SER A 45 5.76 5.64 -14.81
C SER A 45 4.77 5.46 -13.66
N LEU A 46 5.27 5.00 -12.52
CA LEU A 46 4.49 4.91 -11.28
C LEU A 46 4.51 6.26 -10.53
N TYR A 47 3.34 6.70 -10.10
CA TYR A 47 3.16 7.89 -9.26
C TYR A 47 2.47 7.51 -7.96
N GLY A 48 2.96 8.05 -6.84
CA GLY A 48 2.24 8.01 -5.57
C GLY A 48 0.99 8.87 -5.65
N ILE A 49 -0.09 8.38 -5.09
CA ILE A 49 -1.38 9.09 -5.02
C ILE A 49 -1.71 9.43 -3.57
N SER A 50 -1.47 8.50 -2.65
CA SER A 50 -1.76 8.69 -1.24
C SER A 50 -0.81 7.86 -0.37
N GLY A 51 0.01 8.53 0.41
CA GLY A 51 0.83 7.94 1.46
C GLY A 51 0.17 8.10 2.82
N TYR A 52 0.81 8.87 3.73
CA TYR A 52 0.28 9.12 5.06
C TYR A 52 -1.04 9.90 5.03
N ARG A 53 -1.93 9.50 5.91
CA ARG A 53 -3.20 10.20 6.16
C ARG A 53 -3.42 10.27 7.66
N SER A 54 -3.59 11.50 8.19
CA SER A 54 -3.84 11.71 9.60
C SER A 54 -5.22 11.16 10.02
N TYR A 55 -5.37 10.90 11.33
CA TYR A 55 -6.66 10.52 11.91
C TYR A 55 -7.74 11.56 11.56
N GLU A 56 -7.43 12.86 11.68
CA GLU A 56 -8.37 13.93 11.37
C GLU A 56 -8.80 13.91 9.90
N ARG A 57 -7.86 13.71 8.98
CA ARG A 57 -8.18 13.60 7.55
C ARG A 57 -9.03 12.37 7.25
N GLN A 58 -8.75 11.24 7.89
CA GLN A 58 -9.56 10.03 7.75
C GLN A 58 -10.98 10.25 8.27
N LYS A 59 -11.12 10.97 9.38
CA LYS A 59 -12.42 11.34 9.95
C LYS A 59 -13.25 12.19 8.98
N GLU A 60 -12.61 13.18 8.33
CA GLU A 60 -13.27 13.99 7.31
C GLU A 60 -13.76 13.17 6.11
N LEU A 61 -12.93 12.25 5.65
CA LEU A 61 -13.25 11.39 4.50
C LEU A 61 -14.32 10.35 4.83
N TYR A 62 -14.34 9.86 6.06
CA TYR A 62 -15.26 8.80 6.47
C TYR A 62 -16.72 9.23 6.39
N ARG A 63 -17.10 10.30 7.05
CA ARG A 63 -18.46 10.87 7.06
C ARG A 63 -19.60 9.84 7.00
N GLY A 64 -19.37 8.64 7.60
CA GLY A 64 -20.33 7.54 7.57
C GLY A 64 -20.38 6.75 6.26
N SER A 65 -19.45 6.95 5.33
CA SER A 65 -19.37 6.20 4.08
C SER A 65 -18.97 4.74 4.31
N PRO A 66 -19.70 3.74 3.78
CA PRO A 66 -19.28 2.34 3.87
C PRO A 66 -18.07 2.00 3.00
N TYR A 67 -17.67 2.90 2.08
CA TYR A 67 -16.54 2.69 1.17
C TYR A 67 -15.22 3.26 1.68
N VAL A 68 -15.24 3.93 2.84
CA VAL A 68 -14.06 4.54 3.46
C VAL A 68 -13.89 3.95 4.85
N ALA A 69 -12.68 3.53 5.18
CA ALA A 69 -12.39 2.98 6.51
C ALA A 69 -12.64 4.03 7.61
N PRO A 70 -13.19 3.63 8.76
CA PRO A 70 -13.38 4.55 9.87
C PRO A 70 -12.03 5.08 10.40
N PRO A 71 -12.05 6.24 11.09
CA PRO A 71 -10.84 6.75 11.73
C PRO A 71 -10.20 5.72 12.66
N GLY A 72 -8.89 5.56 12.56
CA GLY A 72 -8.14 4.55 13.31
C GLY A 72 -8.02 3.18 12.64
N ALA A 73 -8.80 2.92 11.57
CA ALA A 73 -8.79 1.63 10.85
C ALA A 73 -8.07 1.68 9.50
N SER A 74 -7.69 2.86 9.00
CA SER A 74 -6.95 2.98 7.74
C SER A 74 -5.46 2.74 7.95
N GLU A 75 -4.85 1.90 7.11
CA GLU A 75 -3.41 1.67 7.10
C GLU A 75 -2.59 2.90 6.73
N HIS A 76 -3.19 3.85 6.00
CA HIS A 76 -2.54 5.12 5.67
C HIS A 76 -2.15 5.95 6.90
N GLN A 77 -2.82 5.72 8.02
CA GLN A 77 -2.48 6.39 9.28
C GLN A 77 -1.17 5.88 9.90
N SER A 78 -0.70 4.71 9.51
CA SER A 78 0.56 4.15 9.97
C SER A 78 1.79 4.67 9.24
N GLY A 79 1.60 5.27 8.05
CA GLY A 79 2.70 5.62 7.16
C GLY A 79 3.30 4.42 6.42
N LEU A 80 2.70 3.23 6.54
CA LEU A 80 3.19 1.99 5.92
C LEU A 80 2.46 1.63 4.62
N ALA A 81 1.41 2.35 4.26
CA ALA A 81 0.62 2.11 3.06
C ALA A 81 0.85 3.20 2.01
N LEU A 82 0.83 2.78 0.75
CA LEU A 82 1.00 3.67 -0.40
C LEU A 82 0.06 3.24 -1.52
N ASP A 83 -0.74 4.18 -2.01
CA ASP A 83 -1.51 4.01 -3.24
C ASP A 83 -0.71 4.55 -4.42
N LEU A 84 -0.62 3.74 -5.47
CA LEU A 84 0.10 4.04 -6.70
C LEU A 84 -0.84 4.01 -7.90
N SER A 85 -0.55 4.84 -8.90
CA SER A 85 -1.23 4.83 -10.18
C SER A 85 -0.27 5.19 -11.31
N CYS A 86 -0.79 5.36 -12.51
CA CYS A 86 0.02 5.75 -13.66
C CYS A 86 -0.79 6.63 -14.63
N PRO A 87 -0.09 7.38 -15.53
CA PRO A 87 -0.78 8.25 -16.50
C PRO A 87 -1.75 7.52 -17.43
N ARG A 88 -1.51 6.24 -17.74
CA ARG A 88 -2.37 5.44 -18.63
C ARG A 88 -3.82 5.34 -18.15
N VAL A 89 -4.06 5.45 -16.87
CA VAL A 89 -5.40 5.47 -16.27
C VAL A 89 -5.71 6.83 -15.62
N GLY A 90 -5.08 7.90 -16.13
CA GLY A 90 -5.30 9.26 -15.64
C GLY A 90 -4.97 9.46 -14.17
N LEU A 91 -4.01 8.72 -13.61
CA LEU A 91 -3.63 8.74 -12.20
C LEU A 91 -4.79 8.39 -11.25
N GLN A 92 -5.79 7.66 -11.75
CA GLN A 92 -6.95 7.26 -10.95
C GLN A 92 -6.70 5.95 -10.21
N LEU A 93 -7.36 5.79 -9.05
CA LEU A 93 -7.36 4.54 -8.28
C LEU A 93 -8.53 3.67 -8.77
N THR A 94 -8.28 2.87 -9.79
CA THR A 94 -9.27 2.01 -10.44
C THR A 94 -8.72 0.61 -10.68
N GLU A 95 -9.61 -0.36 -10.84
CA GLU A 95 -9.20 -1.73 -11.18
C GLU A 95 -8.50 -1.81 -12.55
N ALA A 96 -8.78 -0.88 -13.46
CA ALA A 96 -8.12 -0.79 -14.75
C ALA A 96 -6.59 -0.65 -14.61
N PHE A 97 -6.10 -0.08 -13.51
CA PHE A 97 -4.68 -0.01 -13.21
C PHE A 97 -4.00 -1.39 -13.24
N ALA A 98 -4.68 -2.45 -12.78
CA ALA A 98 -4.14 -3.81 -12.75
C ALA A 98 -3.71 -4.33 -14.14
N TYR A 99 -4.31 -3.82 -15.20
CA TYR A 99 -4.06 -4.27 -16.57
C TYR A 99 -3.06 -3.40 -17.33
N THR A 100 -2.57 -2.32 -16.71
CA THR A 100 -1.50 -1.49 -17.28
C THR A 100 -0.16 -2.18 -17.11
N PRO A 101 0.86 -1.84 -17.93
CA PRO A 101 2.22 -2.32 -17.71
C PRO A 101 2.73 -2.03 -16.28
N GLU A 102 2.40 -0.85 -15.75
CA GLU A 102 2.76 -0.44 -14.39
C GLU A 102 2.10 -1.33 -13.33
N GLY A 103 0.81 -1.58 -13.46
CA GLY A 103 0.06 -2.42 -12.52
C GLY A 103 0.52 -3.88 -12.55
N LEU A 104 0.77 -4.42 -13.74
CA LEU A 104 1.30 -5.78 -13.91
C LEU A 104 2.69 -5.91 -13.30
N TRP A 105 3.56 -4.93 -13.53
CA TRP A 105 4.89 -4.90 -12.95
C TRP A 105 4.84 -4.82 -11.41
N LEU A 106 3.98 -3.96 -10.89
CA LEU A 106 3.81 -3.80 -9.45
C LEU A 106 3.38 -5.11 -8.78
N ALA A 107 2.36 -5.78 -9.33
CA ALA A 107 1.88 -7.05 -8.80
C ALA A 107 2.98 -8.13 -8.79
N ALA A 108 3.83 -8.14 -9.82
CA ALA A 108 4.91 -9.13 -9.94
C ALA A 108 6.14 -8.81 -9.06
N ASN A 109 6.39 -7.54 -8.74
CA ASN A 109 7.67 -7.11 -8.17
C ASN A 109 7.58 -6.47 -6.78
N ALA A 110 6.39 -6.10 -6.30
CA ALA A 110 6.23 -5.41 -5.02
C ALA A 110 6.91 -6.14 -3.85
N SER A 111 6.81 -7.46 -3.81
CA SER A 111 7.40 -8.28 -2.74
C SER A 111 8.92 -8.19 -2.65
N LEU A 112 9.60 -7.94 -3.76
CA LEU A 112 11.06 -7.76 -3.80
C LEU A 112 11.52 -6.53 -3.01
N PHE A 113 10.61 -5.57 -2.80
CA PHE A 113 10.88 -4.32 -2.09
C PHE A 113 10.25 -4.28 -0.69
N GLY A 114 9.68 -5.39 -0.23
CA GLY A 114 9.07 -5.49 1.09
C GLY A 114 7.60 -5.11 1.14
N PHE A 115 6.95 -4.95 0.00
CA PHE A 115 5.53 -4.62 -0.11
C PHE A 115 4.67 -5.81 -0.51
N ILE A 116 3.42 -5.80 -0.07
CA ILE A 116 2.38 -6.71 -0.54
C ILE A 116 1.25 -5.91 -1.20
N LEU A 117 0.53 -6.54 -2.13
CA LEU A 117 -0.80 -6.08 -2.52
C LEU A 117 -1.72 -6.44 -1.34
N ARG A 118 -2.14 -5.42 -0.59
CA ARG A 118 -2.82 -5.62 0.70
C ARG A 118 -4.20 -6.23 0.55
N TYR A 119 -4.89 -5.88 -0.53
CA TYR A 119 -6.29 -6.27 -0.79
C TYR A 119 -6.39 -6.96 -2.15
N PRO A 120 -5.92 -8.23 -2.23
CA PRO A 120 -5.87 -8.98 -3.49
C PRO A 120 -7.25 -9.43 -3.95
N LYS A 121 -7.31 -9.83 -5.21
CA LYS A 121 -8.54 -10.33 -5.84
C LYS A 121 -8.98 -11.65 -5.20
N ASN A 122 -10.29 -11.82 -5.03
CA ASN A 122 -10.92 -13.02 -4.46
C ASN A 122 -10.56 -13.29 -2.99
N LYS A 123 -10.19 -12.25 -2.24
CA LYS A 123 -9.86 -12.33 -0.81
C LYS A 123 -10.70 -11.38 0.04
N GLU A 124 -11.78 -10.81 -0.52
CA GLU A 124 -12.61 -9.79 0.13
C GLU A 124 -13.22 -10.28 1.44
N GLU A 125 -13.58 -11.56 1.52
CA GLU A 125 -14.13 -12.17 2.74
C GLU A 125 -13.10 -12.20 3.89
N LEU A 126 -11.82 -12.32 3.55
CA LEU A 126 -10.74 -12.37 4.54
C LEU A 126 -10.26 -10.98 4.97
N THR A 127 -10.16 -10.06 4.02
CA THR A 127 -9.65 -8.70 4.28
C THR A 127 -10.73 -7.73 4.72
N GLY A 128 -11.98 -7.99 4.36
CA GLY A 128 -13.10 -7.06 4.55
C GLY A 128 -13.10 -5.90 3.57
N VAL A 129 -12.20 -5.90 2.57
CA VAL A 129 -12.01 -4.81 1.62
C VAL A 129 -12.06 -5.37 0.20
N PRO A 130 -12.75 -4.68 -0.76
CA PRO A 130 -12.72 -5.07 -2.16
C PRO A 130 -11.30 -5.04 -2.74
N TYR A 131 -11.12 -5.71 -3.89
CA TYR A 131 -9.85 -5.73 -4.60
C TYR A 131 -9.32 -4.32 -4.88
N GLU A 132 -8.07 -4.06 -4.46
CA GLU A 132 -7.39 -2.78 -4.68
C GLU A 132 -5.99 -3.04 -5.28
N PRO A 133 -5.84 -3.08 -6.62
CA PRO A 133 -4.54 -3.35 -7.25
C PRO A 133 -3.52 -2.22 -7.07
N TRP A 134 -3.96 -1.04 -6.66
CA TRP A 134 -3.13 0.14 -6.44
C TRP A 134 -2.55 0.23 -5.03
N HIS A 135 -3.11 -0.50 -4.06
CA HIS A 135 -2.81 -0.34 -2.64
C HIS A 135 -1.75 -1.33 -2.18
N ILE A 136 -0.57 -0.83 -1.83
CA ILE A 136 0.51 -1.66 -1.28
C ILE A 136 0.79 -1.31 0.18
N ARG A 137 1.16 -2.33 0.95
CA ARG A 137 1.53 -2.23 2.36
C ARG A 137 2.94 -2.73 2.55
N TYR A 138 3.78 -1.92 3.23
CA TYR A 138 5.12 -2.34 3.63
C TYR A 138 5.04 -3.29 4.83
N VAL A 139 5.67 -4.45 4.69
CA VAL A 139 5.70 -5.50 5.74
C VAL A 139 7.10 -6.04 5.97
N THR A 140 8.12 -5.49 5.37
CA THR A 140 9.50 -5.98 5.25
C THR A 140 9.68 -7.02 4.15
N ARG A 141 10.93 -7.18 3.67
CA ARG A 141 11.23 -8.12 2.57
C ARG A 141 10.97 -9.59 2.94
N PRO A 142 11.40 -10.10 4.12
CA PRO A 142 11.16 -11.50 4.45
C PRO A 142 9.69 -11.87 4.50
N LEU A 143 8.86 -11.04 5.14
CA LEU A 143 7.42 -11.31 5.22
C LEU A 143 6.74 -11.13 3.87
N ALA A 144 7.11 -10.12 3.09
CA ALA A 144 6.56 -9.93 1.74
C ALA A 144 6.86 -11.13 0.84
N ALA A 145 8.08 -11.66 0.88
CA ALA A 145 8.46 -12.85 0.13
C ALA A 145 7.62 -14.07 0.53
N PHE A 146 7.46 -14.30 1.83
CA PHE A 146 6.66 -15.41 2.35
C PHE A 146 5.19 -15.31 1.90
N LEU A 147 4.59 -14.13 2.06
CA LEU A 147 3.19 -13.90 1.67
C LEU A 147 2.99 -14.03 0.15
N SER A 148 3.95 -13.54 -0.63
CA SER A 148 3.91 -13.69 -2.10
C SER A 148 4.00 -15.14 -2.54
N LEU A 149 4.89 -15.93 -1.93
CA LEU A 149 5.07 -17.35 -2.26
C LEU A 149 3.87 -18.22 -1.85
N THR A 150 3.25 -17.92 -0.72
CA THR A 150 2.14 -18.71 -0.18
C THR A 150 0.77 -18.23 -0.68
N GLY A 151 0.68 -17.02 -1.23
CA GLY A 151 -0.59 -16.40 -1.61
C GLY A 151 -1.46 -15.98 -0.42
N GLN A 152 -0.90 -15.93 0.79
CA GLN A 152 -1.63 -15.55 1.99
C GLN A 152 -1.81 -14.04 2.11
N THR A 153 -2.93 -13.65 2.71
CA THR A 153 -3.15 -12.28 3.18
C THR A 153 -2.50 -12.08 4.57
N LEU A 154 -2.38 -10.82 5.00
CA LEU A 154 -1.96 -10.53 6.38
C LEU A 154 -2.92 -11.15 7.39
N GLU A 155 -4.22 -11.14 7.12
CA GLU A 155 -5.23 -11.74 7.98
C GLU A 155 -4.99 -13.24 8.18
N GLU A 156 -4.72 -13.97 7.08
CA GLU A 156 -4.40 -15.40 7.15
C GLU A 156 -3.11 -15.66 7.92
N TYR A 157 -2.08 -14.85 7.69
CA TYR A 157 -0.80 -14.95 8.40
C TYR A 157 -0.96 -14.71 9.91
N HIS A 158 -1.69 -13.68 10.31
CA HIS A 158 -1.94 -13.38 11.72
C HIS A 158 -2.78 -14.45 12.40
N ALA A 159 -3.76 -15.03 11.71
CA ALA A 159 -4.55 -16.14 12.23
C ALA A 159 -3.70 -17.37 12.53
N LEU A 160 -2.76 -17.73 11.63
CA LEU A 160 -1.82 -18.84 11.85
C LEU A 160 -0.86 -18.57 13.01
N SER A 161 -0.29 -17.37 13.07
CA SER A 161 0.62 -16.98 14.16
C SER A 161 -0.07 -17.07 15.54
N SER A 162 -1.34 -16.62 15.62
CA SER A 162 -2.12 -16.68 16.86
C SER A 162 -2.43 -18.12 17.27
N SER A 163 -2.67 -19.04 16.33
CA SER A 163 -2.94 -20.46 16.66
C SER A 163 -1.71 -21.16 17.22
N TYR A 164 -0.50 -20.84 16.75
CA TYR A 164 0.76 -21.38 17.28
C TYR A 164 1.08 -20.82 18.67
N ALA A 165 0.80 -19.55 18.94
CA ALA A 165 1.01 -18.94 20.24
C ALA A 165 0.07 -19.48 21.33
N GLY A 166 -1.10 -20.00 20.97
CA GLY A 166 -2.06 -20.61 21.89
C GLY A 166 -1.77 -22.07 22.25
N SER A 167 -0.75 -22.70 21.63
CA SER A 167 -0.42 -24.12 21.81
C SER A 167 0.76 -24.36 22.74
N SER A 168 1.27 -23.32 23.41
CA SER A 168 2.40 -23.39 24.37
C SER A 168 1.96 -23.21 25.80
#